data_f2e390c94022be7148ed33b04b385a6b
#
_entry.id   f2e390c94022be7148ed33b04b385a6b
#
_cell.length_a   1.000
_cell.length_b   1.000
_cell.length_c   1.000
_cell.angle_alpha   90.00
_cell.angle_beta   90.00
_cell.angle_gamma   90.00
#
_symmetry.space_group_name_H-M   'P 1'
#
loop_
_entity.id
_entity.type
_entity.pdbx_description
1 polymer ?
#
loop_
_entity_poly.entity_id
_entity_poly.type
_entity_poly.pdbx_seq_one_letter_code
_entity_poly.pdbx_strand_id
1 'polypeptide(L)' 'MQIAAFAEQSITEKDREILKLRMDGLTEQEIADKVGYKTASAVHKRIARIADAYEDYVTAEYQKYLDK' A
#
# COMPACT_ATOMS: atom_id res chain seq x y z
N MET A 1 -9.48 -6.38 9.88
CA MET A 1 -9.21 -5.33 8.87
C MET A 1 -8.81 -5.96 7.55
N GLN A 2 -9.42 -5.54 6.47
CA GLN A 2 -9.19 -6.14 5.17
C GLN A 2 -8.29 -5.23 4.32
N ILE A 3 -7.14 -5.72 3.92
CA ILE A 3 -6.24 -4.98 3.03
C ILE A 3 -6.94 -4.68 1.70
N ALA A 4 -7.75 -5.62 1.20
CA ALA A 4 -8.50 -5.41 -0.02
C ALA A 4 -9.46 -4.22 0.07
N ALA A 5 -10.16 -4.05 1.20
CA ALA A 5 -11.05 -2.92 1.40
C ALA A 5 -10.29 -1.60 1.41
N PHE A 6 -9.13 -1.56 2.07
CA PHE A 6 -8.27 -0.39 2.07
C PHE A 6 -7.80 -0.07 0.65
N ALA A 7 -7.32 -1.09 -0.09
CA ALA A 7 -6.78 -0.90 -1.43
C ALA A 7 -7.84 -0.34 -2.39
N GLU A 8 -9.09 -0.73 -2.22
CA GLU A 8 -10.17 -0.25 -3.07
C GLU A 8 -10.56 1.19 -2.77
N GLN A 9 -10.42 1.62 -1.52
CA GLN A 9 -10.94 2.92 -1.08
C GLN A 9 -9.90 4.04 -1.06
N SER A 10 -8.64 3.71 -0.80
CA SER A 10 -7.67 4.72 -0.39
C SER A 10 -6.47 4.88 -1.29
N ILE A 11 -6.22 3.99 -2.23
CA ILE A 11 -5.00 4.04 -3.03
C ILE A 11 -5.30 3.94 -4.52
N THR A 12 -4.34 4.40 -5.33
CA THR A 12 -4.45 4.36 -6.79
C THR A 12 -4.28 2.93 -7.28
N GLU A 13 -4.63 2.70 -8.54
CA GLU A 13 -4.47 1.40 -9.17
C GLU A 13 -3.01 0.97 -9.20
N LYS A 14 -2.10 1.92 -9.47
CA LYS A 14 -0.67 1.61 -9.47
C LYS A 14 -0.16 1.22 -8.09
N ASP A 15 -0.60 1.91 -7.07
CA ASP A 15 -0.23 1.59 -5.69
C ASP A 15 -0.76 0.22 -5.29
N ARG A 16 -1.95 -0.12 -5.75
CA ARG A 16 -2.53 -1.44 -5.50
C ARG A 16 -1.69 -2.53 -6.14
N GLU A 17 -1.22 -2.31 -7.36
CA GLU A 17 -0.34 -3.25 -8.05
C GLU A 17 0.98 -3.45 -7.28
N ILE A 18 1.58 -2.36 -6.83
CA ILE A 18 2.81 -2.41 -6.04
C ILE A 18 2.60 -3.22 -4.77
N LEU A 19 1.52 -2.96 -4.06
CA LEU A 19 1.18 -3.67 -2.83
C LEU A 19 1.00 -5.17 -3.09
N LYS A 20 0.30 -5.51 -4.16
CA LYS A 20 0.08 -6.91 -4.53
C LYS A 20 1.40 -7.62 -4.80
N LEU A 21 2.29 -7.00 -5.57
CA LEU A 21 3.58 -7.59 -5.88
C LEU A 21 4.43 -7.76 -4.63
N ARG A 22 4.38 -6.81 -3.72
CA ARG A 22 5.09 -6.93 -2.44
C ARG A 22 4.55 -8.07 -1.61
N MET A 23 3.23 -8.23 -1.57
CA MET A 23 2.59 -9.33 -0.86
C MET A 23 2.92 -10.69 -1.48
N ASP A 24 3.19 -10.72 -2.78
CA ASP A 24 3.60 -11.93 -3.48
C ASP A 24 5.07 -12.28 -3.23
N GLY A 25 5.79 -11.44 -2.48
CA GLY A 25 7.16 -11.73 -2.06
C GLY A 25 8.25 -11.13 -2.93
N LEU A 26 7.90 -10.24 -3.88
CA LEU A 26 8.90 -9.60 -4.72
C LEU A 26 9.71 -8.57 -3.92
N THR A 27 10.98 -8.42 -4.31
CA THR A 27 11.81 -7.35 -3.76
C THR A 27 11.42 -6.02 -4.38
N GLU A 28 11.85 -4.93 -3.75
CA GLU A 28 11.57 -3.58 -4.26
C GLU A 28 12.16 -3.37 -5.65
N GLN A 29 13.34 -3.95 -5.94
CA GLN A 29 13.94 -3.86 -7.27
C GLN A 29 13.10 -4.62 -8.29
N GLU A 30 12.62 -5.80 -7.95
CA GLU A 30 11.77 -6.59 -8.85
C GLU A 30 10.46 -5.86 -9.14
N ILE A 31 9.89 -5.21 -8.13
CA ILE A 31 8.68 -4.42 -8.30
C ILE A 31 8.96 -3.24 -9.22
N ALA A 32 10.08 -2.53 -9.01
CA ALA A 32 10.47 -1.41 -9.87
C ALA A 32 10.55 -1.83 -11.33
N ASP A 33 11.17 -2.97 -11.59
CA ASP A 33 11.30 -3.50 -12.94
C ASP A 33 9.95 -3.81 -13.58
N LYS A 34 9.01 -4.33 -12.80
CA LYS A 34 7.69 -4.69 -13.32
C LYS A 34 6.77 -3.50 -13.56
N VAL A 35 6.83 -2.49 -12.68
CA VAL A 35 5.91 -1.36 -12.79
C VAL A 35 6.53 -0.14 -13.49
N GLY A 36 7.78 -0.25 -13.93
CA GLY A 36 8.41 0.79 -14.74
C GLY A 36 9.04 1.92 -13.95
N TYR A 37 9.39 1.70 -12.69
CA TYR A 37 10.16 2.67 -11.92
C TYR A 37 11.65 2.47 -12.18
N LYS A 38 12.41 3.55 -12.11
CA LYS A 38 13.84 3.51 -12.40
C LYS A 38 14.68 2.91 -11.28
N THR A 39 14.23 3.02 -10.04
CA THR A 39 15.01 2.58 -8.88
C THR A 39 14.15 1.89 -7.85
N ALA A 40 14.78 1.04 -7.05
CA ALA A 40 14.13 0.43 -5.89
C ALA A 40 13.73 1.49 -4.85
N SER A 41 14.49 2.58 -4.74
CA SER A 41 14.17 3.67 -3.82
C SER A 41 12.82 4.29 -4.12
N ALA A 42 12.47 4.44 -5.39
CA ALA A 42 11.17 4.99 -5.78
C ALA A 42 10.03 4.09 -5.29
N VAL A 43 10.21 2.77 -5.44
CA VAL A 43 9.23 1.80 -4.94
C VAL A 43 9.15 1.85 -3.42
N HIS A 44 10.29 1.93 -2.76
CA HIS A 44 10.34 2.01 -1.29
C HIS A 44 9.56 3.21 -0.76
N LYS A 45 9.76 4.38 -1.36
CA LYS A 45 9.01 5.59 -0.99
C LYS A 45 7.52 5.41 -1.20
N ARG A 46 7.15 4.76 -2.28
CA ARG A 46 5.75 4.51 -2.58
C ARG A 46 5.11 3.57 -1.58
N ILE A 47 5.83 2.50 -1.23
CA ILE A 47 5.37 1.55 -0.21
C ILE A 47 5.21 2.24 1.14
N ALA A 48 6.14 3.11 1.51
CA ALA A 48 6.05 3.87 2.76
C ALA A 48 4.79 4.75 2.79
N ARG A 49 4.45 5.39 1.67
CA ARG A 49 3.22 6.19 1.57
C ARG A 49 1.98 5.33 1.71
N ILE A 50 1.99 4.16 1.10
CA ILE A 50 0.88 3.21 1.21
C ILE A 50 0.71 2.77 2.65
N ALA A 51 1.81 2.48 3.33
CA ALA A 51 1.79 2.07 4.73
C ALA A 51 1.23 3.18 5.63
N ASP A 52 1.63 4.43 5.41
CA ASP A 52 1.12 5.56 6.17
C ASP A 52 -0.39 5.74 5.95
N ALA A 53 -0.83 5.62 4.71
CA ALA A 53 -2.25 5.74 4.38
C ALA A 53 -3.05 4.60 5.02
N TYR A 54 -2.49 3.40 5.04
CA TYR A 54 -3.13 2.26 5.66
C TYR A 54 -3.26 2.45 7.17
N GLU A 55 -2.23 2.98 7.81
CA GLU A 55 -2.25 3.27 9.23
C GLU A 55 -3.34 4.28 9.58
N ASP A 56 -3.47 5.33 8.78
CA ASP A 56 -4.53 6.32 8.95
C ASP A 56 -5.91 5.68 8.80
N TYR A 57 -6.06 4.80 7.83
CA TYR A 57 -7.31 4.08 7.61
C TYR A 57 -7.68 3.21 8.81
N VAL A 58 -6.72 2.47 9.34
CA VAL A 58 -6.93 1.61 10.51
C VAL A 58 -7.32 2.44 11.72
N THR A 59 -6.65 3.57 11.93
CA THR A 59 -6.95 4.46 13.04
C THR A 59 -8.37 5.00 12.94
N ALA A 60 -8.80 5.43 11.75
CA ALA A 60 -10.15 5.93 11.54
C ALA A 60 -11.21 4.86 11.82
N GLU A 61 -10.97 3.64 11.36
CA GLU A 61 -11.90 2.54 11.61
C GLU A 61 -11.99 2.20 13.10
N TYR A 62 -10.86 2.25 13.79
CA TYR A 62 -10.81 1.99 15.22
C TYR A 62 -11.58 3.06 16.02
N GLN A 63 -11.43 4.32 15.62
CA GLN A 63 -12.19 5.42 16.25
C GLN A 63 -13.69 5.25 16.09
N LYS A 64 -14.13 4.83 14.92
CA LYS A 64 -15.56 4.54 14.69
C LYS A 64 -16.05 3.46 15.64
N TYR A 65 -15.24 2.46 15.88
CA TYR A 65 -15.57 1.37 16.78
C TYR A 65 -15.69 1.85 18.21
N LEU A 66 -14.78 2.73 18.65
CA LEU A 66 -14.79 3.27 20.02
C LEU A 66 -15.94 4.23 20.27
N ASP A 67 -16.39 4.92 19.23
CA ASP A 67 -17.44 5.95 19.36
C ASP A 67 -18.86 5.40 19.45
N LYS A 68 -19.02 4.12 19.41
CA LYS A 68 -20.34 3.50 19.52
C LYS A 68 -20.86 3.48 20.94
#